data_18f3fabd48fcba37efa5266f87972e33
#
_entry.id   18f3fabd48fcba37efa5266f87972e33
#
_cell.length_a   1.000
_cell.length_b   1.000
_cell.length_c   1.000
_cell.angle_alpha   90.00
_cell.angle_beta   90.00
_cell.angle_gamma   90.00
#
_symmetry.space_group_name_H-M   'P 1'
#
loop_
_entity.id
_entity.type
_entity.pdbx_description
1 polymer ?
#
loop_
_entity_poly.entity_id
_entity_poly.type
_entity_poly.pdbx_seq_one_letter_code
_entity_poly.pdbx_strand_id
1 'polypeptide(L)'
;MSKITINQLHMALCEANSIMLTVHIRPDGDAIGSMVAFYEALVGQGKTVYMVVDDVVPEKYTFLRYTDHIHDVAYFETNPVDIDMLMVLDASTYERIGKVGALWSAPIFNIDHHISNTEFADHLYLKPDFAATGEIVTDLCRKWNWPITESMGTALYMAIATDCGFFKFSNTTANTLEMAAKCVAAGARPNVISETIEAVSASRLELIKQVMQTIEFYKNDTIATIELNREAMTILGDDTDGFVDIIRNVDTVDVAILLKAEADNRTRVSLRSKGIDVNAVASHFGGGGHIRAAGCTINLPLQEAKQALIEVI
;
A
#
# COMPACT_ATOMS: atom_id res chain seq x y z
N MET A 1 -16.93 16.45 -9.35
CA MET A 1 -16.21 15.19 -9.64
C MET A 1 -16.06 15.02 -11.13
N SER A 2 -14.83 14.95 -11.63
CA SER A 2 -14.55 14.74 -13.06
C SER A 2 -13.29 13.87 -13.22
N LYS A 3 -13.40 12.84 -14.08
CA LYS A 3 -12.18 12.17 -14.58
C LYS A 3 -11.45 13.14 -15.49
N ILE A 4 -10.17 13.35 -15.25
CA ILE A 4 -9.35 14.29 -15.98
C ILE A 4 -8.31 13.58 -16.85
N THR A 5 -7.95 14.25 -17.95
CA THR A 5 -6.87 13.80 -18.84
C THR A 5 -5.52 14.23 -18.29
N ILE A 6 -4.45 13.64 -18.82
CA ILE A 6 -3.07 14.03 -18.49
C ILE A 6 -2.80 15.53 -18.77
N ASN A 7 -3.38 16.08 -19.83
CA ASN A 7 -3.21 17.49 -20.16
C ASN A 7 -3.94 18.40 -19.16
N GLN A 8 -5.15 18.02 -18.73
CA GLN A 8 -5.89 18.77 -17.70
C GLN A 8 -5.16 18.73 -16.36
N LEU A 9 -4.61 17.56 -15.96
CA LEU A 9 -3.79 17.45 -14.76
C LEU A 9 -2.55 18.35 -14.86
N HIS A 10 -1.84 18.33 -16.01
CA HIS A 10 -0.67 19.17 -16.22
C HIS A 10 -1.00 20.65 -16.14
N MET A 11 -2.10 21.09 -16.77
CA MET A 11 -2.55 22.49 -16.71
C MET A 11 -2.85 22.92 -15.28
N ALA A 12 -3.60 22.11 -14.53
CA ALA A 12 -3.90 22.39 -13.12
C ALA A 12 -2.64 22.50 -12.25
N LEU A 13 -1.65 21.62 -12.45
CA LEU A 13 -0.36 21.70 -11.78
C LEU A 13 0.45 22.94 -12.19
N CYS A 14 0.36 23.38 -13.44
CA CYS A 14 1.00 24.64 -13.89
C CYS A 14 0.39 25.87 -13.20
N GLU A 15 -0.92 25.90 -13.03
CA GLU A 15 -1.67 27.00 -12.41
C GLU A 15 -1.47 27.07 -10.88
N ALA A 16 -1.41 25.94 -10.19
CA ALA A 16 -1.19 25.89 -8.75
C ALA A 16 0.24 26.35 -8.38
N ASN A 17 0.37 27.17 -7.35
CA ASN A 17 1.65 27.61 -6.80
C ASN A 17 2.01 26.84 -5.52
N SER A 18 1.01 26.52 -4.72
CA SER A 18 1.14 25.84 -3.42
C SER A 18 0.32 24.57 -3.41
N ILE A 19 0.99 23.43 -3.21
CA ILE A 19 0.40 22.10 -3.33
C ILE A 19 0.67 21.31 -2.04
N MET A 20 -0.38 20.74 -1.45
CA MET A 20 -0.26 19.76 -0.39
C MET A 20 -0.36 18.35 -0.97
N LEU A 21 0.61 17.49 -0.71
CA LEU A 21 0.57 16.08 -1.04
C LEU A 21 0.14 15.27 0.17
N THR A 22 -0.71 14.28 -0.06
CA THR A 22 -1.09 13.29 0.96
C THR A 22 -1.27 11.91 0.33
N VAL A 23 -1.23 10.90 1.18
CA VAL A 23 -1.45 9.50 0.85
C VAL A 23 -2.41 8.87 1.86
N HIS A 24 -2.67 7.58 1.70
CA HIS A 24 -3.55 6.87 2.63
C HIS A 24 -2.92 6.66 4.02
N ILE A 25 -3.77 6.51 5.05
CA ILE A 25 -3.39 6.05 6.40
C ILE A 25 -2.78 4.64 6.31
N ARG A 26 -1.84 4.34 7.20
CA ARG A 26 -0.99 3.14 7.13
C ARG A 26 -0.28 3.06 5.77
N PRO A 27 0.53 4.09 5.46
CA PRO A 27 1.13 4.23 4.15
C PRO A 27 2.13 3.09 3.89
N ASP A 28 2.06 2.55 2.70
CA ASP A 28 2.97 1.52 2.21
C ASP A 28 4.08 2.08 1.31
N GLY A 29 4.80 1.19 0.61
CA GLY A 29 5.91 1.58 -0.23
C GLY A 29 5.48 2.38 -1.45
N ASP A 30 4.31 2.07 -2.04
CA ASP A 30 3.80 2.83 -3.18
C ASP A 30 3.38 4.22 -2.76
N ALA A 31 2.63 4.34 -1.66
CA ALA A 31 2.18 5.60 -1.12
C ALA A 31 3.36 6.56 -0.83
N ILE A 32 4.33 6.12 0.01
CA ILE A 32 5.46 6.97 0.40
C ILE A 32 6.39 7.24 -0.78
N GLY A 33 6.73 6.23 -1.57
CA GLY A 33 7.62 6.38 -2.72
C GLY A 33 7.07 7.33 -3.77
N SER A 34 5.77 7.21 -4.08
CA SER A 34 5.08 8.10 -5.01
C SER A 34 5.03 9.54 -4.49
N MET A 35 4.75 9.71 -3.19
CA MET A 35 4.65 11.04 -2.59
C MET A 35 5.98 11.78 -2.59
N VAL A 36 7.07 11.17 -2.10
CA VAL A 36 8.37 11.86 -2.03
C VAL A 36 8.97 12.12 -3.43
N ALA A 37 8.73 11.22 -4.40
CA ALA A 37 9.16 11.44 -5.76
C ALA A 37 8.37 12.57 -6.43
N PHE A 38 7.06 12.61 -6.25
CA PHE A 38 6.24 13.67 -6.83
C PHE A 38 6.49 15.02 -6.15
N TYR A 39 6.76 15.03 -4.85
CA TYR A 39 7.27 16.20 -4.13
C TYR A 39 8.51 16.77 -4.80
N GLU A 40 9.55 15.95 -5.00
CA GLU A 40 10.80 16.39 -5.63
C GLU A 40 10.57 16.89 -7.06
N ALA A 41 9.73 16.21 -7.83
CA ALA A 41 9.37 16.63 -9.17
C ALA A 41 8.72 18.02 -9.19
N LEU A 42 7.73 18.26 -8.34
CA LEU A 42 7.01 19.54 -8.26
C LEU A 42 7.89 20.68 -7.76
N VAL A 43 8.74 20.42 -6.75
CA VAL A 43 9.75 21.39 -6.30
C VAL A 43 10.70 21.75 -7.42
N GLY A 44 11.12 20.77 -8.23
CA GLY A 44 11.91 20.98 -9.44
C GLY A 44 11.23 21.84 -10.50
N GLN A 45 9.89 21.93 -10.49
CA GLN A 45 9.10 22.84 -11.33
C GLN A 45 8.85 24.21 -10.66
N GLY A 46 9.49 24.51 -9.53
CA GLY A 46 9.37 25.77 -8.81
C GLY A 46 8.10 25.93 -7.98
N LYS A 47 7.43 24.84 -7.65
CA LYS A 47 6.23 24.87 -6.79
C LYS A 47 6.60 24.88 -5.31
N THR A 48 5.76 25.50 -4.48
CA THR A 48 5.78 25.32 -3.03
C THR A 48 4.99 24.06 -2.70
N VAL A 49 5.66 23.07 -2.11
CA VAL A 49 5.04 21.77 -1.87
C VAL A 49 5.19 21.36 -0.42
N TYR A 50 4.13 20.84 0.15
CA TYR A 50 4.08 20.28 1.50
C TYR A 50 3.67 18.82 1.43
N MET A 51 4.07 18.04 2.42
CA MET A 51 3.66 16.62 2.55
C MET A 51 3.05 16.39 3.92
N VAL A 52 1.86 15.78 3.96
CA VAL A 52 1.14 15.45 5.19
C VAL A 52 0.61 14.02 5.15
N VAL A 53 0.69 13.32 6.29
CA VAL A 53 0.08 12.00 6.47
C VAL A 53 -0.62 11.97 7.84
N ASP A 54 -1.85 11.44 7.91
CA ASP A 54 -2.57 11.23 9.19
C ASP A 54 -2.16 9.88 9.80
N ASP A 55 -0.88 9.60 9.82
CA ASP A 55 -0.28 8.38 10.40
C ASP A 55 1.24 8.54 10.51
N VAL A 56 1.90 7.50 11.04
CA VAL A 56 3.36 7.44 11.14
C VAL A 56 3.95 6.86 9.85
N VAL A 57 4.99 7.52 9.32
CA VAL A 57 5.78 6.94 8.23
C VAL A 57 6.55 5.73 8.75
N PRO A 58 6.36 4.52 8.15
CA PRO A 58 7.07 3.34 8.60
C PRO A 58 8.60 3.50 8.48
N GLU A 59 9.32 3.08 9.51
CA GLU A 59 10.79 3.23 9.63
C GLU A 59 11.52 2.68 8.39
N LYS A 60 11.06 1.57 7.84
CA LYS A 60 11.64 0.93 6.65
C LYS A 60 11.66 1.80 5.39
N TYR A 61 10.91 2.91 5.34
CA TYR A 61 10.89 3.85 4.21
C TYR A 61 11.69 5.13 4.47
N THR A 62 12.19 5.33 5.70
CA THR A 62 12.91 6.57 6.07
C THR A 62 14.27 6.74 5.39
N PHE A 63 14.76 5.71 4.69
CA PHE A 63 15.97 5.82 3.86
C PHE A 63 15.76 6.65 2.58
N LEU A 64 14.50 6.89 2.18
CA LEU A 64 14.17 7.74 1.05
C LEU A 64 14.41 9.21 1.40
N ARG A 65 14.95 9.94 0.45
CA ARG A 65 15.13 11.38 0.57
C ARG A 65 13.78 12.08 0.77
N TYR A 66 13.75 13.13 1.58
CA TYR A 66 12.58 13.95 1.91
C TYR A 66 11.50 13.30 2.77
N THR A 67 11.70 12.09 3.30
CA THR A 67 10.76 11.53 4.28
C THR A 67 10.71 12.35 5.57
N ASP A 68 11.79 13.05 5.92
CA ASP A 68 11.89 14.01 7.02
C ASP A 68 11.10 15.31 6.77
N HIS A 69 10.62 15.56 5.55
CA HIS A 69 9.72 16.66 5.20
C HIS A 69 8.23 16.26 5.31
N ILE A 70 7.93 15.00 5.60
CA ILE A 70 6.57 14.53 5.82
C ILE A 70 6.18 14.87 7.25
N HIS A 71 5.12 15.65 7.41
CA HIS A 71 4.60 16.03 8.71
C HIS A 71 3.26 15.34 8.98
N ASP A 72 2.87 15.28 10.24
CA ASP A 72 1.56 14.82 10.66
C ASP A 72 0.52 15.98 10.60
N VAL A 73 -0.74 15.61 10.82
CA VAL A 73 -1.86 16.58 10.88
C VAL A 73 -1.65 17.63 11.97
N ALA A 74 -1.14 17.23 13.15
CA ALA A 74 -0.96 18.14 14.28
C ALA A 74 0.08 19.24 14.01
N TYR A 75 1.09 18.95 13.19
CA TYR A 75 2.04 19.96 12.74
C TYR A 75 1.34 21.08 11.96
N PHE A 76 0.45 20.75 11.02
CA PHE A 76 -0.24 21.75 10.20
C PHE A 76 -1.40 22.46 10.94
N GLU A 77 -1.97 21.84 11.97
CA GLU A 77 -2.90 22.53 12.87
C GLU A 77 -2.22 23.68 13.63
N THR A 78 -0.92 23.51 13.95
CA THR A 78 -0.11 24.52 14.64
C THR A 78 0.67 25.44 13.68
N ASN A 79 0.92 25.00 12.46
CA ASN A 79 1.65 25.74 11.41
C ASN A 79 0.78 25.80 10.14
N PRO A 80 -0.32 26.55 10.15
CA PRO A 80 -1.25 26.58 9.02
C PRO A 80 -0.58 27.17 7.77
N VAL A 81 -0.89 26.59 6.63
CA VAL A 81 -0.43 27.03 5.29
C VAL A 81 -1.63 27.14 4.37
N ASP A 82 -1.55 28.10 3.45
CA ASP A 82 -2.52 28.21 2.36
C ASP A 82 -2.06 27.38 1.17
N ILE A 83 -2.99 26.62 0.59
CA ILE A 83 -2.74 25.77 -0.57
C ILE A 83 -3.76 26.02 -1.67
N ASP A 84 -3.29 25.91 -2.91
CA ASP A 84 -4.15 25.98 -4.10
C ASP A 84 -4.75 24.62 -4.46
N MET A 85 -4.12 23.53 -4.02
CA MET A 85 -4.46 22.16 -4.41
C MET A 85 -4.10 21.18 -3.29
N LEU A 86 -5.03 20.28 -2.94
CA LEU A 86 -4.75 19.05 -2.21
C LEU A 86 -4.61 17.90 -3.21
N MET A 87 -3.40 17.38 -3.38
CA MET A 87 -3.11 16.24 -4.24
C MET A 87 -3.03 14.96 -3.42
N VAL A 88 -3.95 14.06 -3.65
CA VAL A 88 -4.00 12.75 -3.02
C VAL A 88 -3.37 11.73 -3.96
N LEU A 89 -2.40 10.98 -3.47
CA LEU A 89 -1.75 9.89 -4.20
C LEU A 89 -2.13 8.57 -3.55
N ASP A 90 -2.42 7.56 -4.35
CA ASP A 90 -2.57 6.19 -3.90
C ASP A 90 -3.65 5.96 -2.83
N ALA A 91 -4.79 6.62 -2.98
CA ALA A 91 -5.91 6.43 -2.06
C ALA A 91 -7.24 6.26 -2.83
N SER A 92 -7.92 5.16 -2.55
CA SER A 92 -9.15 4.78 -3.25
C SER A 92 -10.43 5.37 -2.66
N THR A 93 -10.41 5.86 -1.42
CA THR A 93 -11.58 6.49 -0.76
C THR A 93 -11.16 7.68 0.09
N TYR A 94 -12.15 8.57 0.37
CA TYR A 94 -11.91 9.75 1.20
C TYR A 94 -11.49 9.40 2.63
N GLU A 95 -12.05 8.34 3.20
CA GLU A 95 -11.75 7.89 4.55
C GLU A 95 -10.29 7.43 4.68
N ARG A 96 -9.70 6.98 3.58
CA ARG A 96 -8.31 6.51 3.54
C ARG A 96 -7.29 7.63 3.76
N ILE A 97 -7.63 8.89 3.50
CA ILE A 97 -6.75 10.03 3.78
C ILE A 97 -6.89 10.58 5.21
N GLY A 98 -7.69 9.92 6.06
CA GLY A 98 -7.87 10.29 7.46
C GLY A 98 -8.41 11.72 7.62
N LYS A 99 -7.83 12.48 8.52
CA LYS A 99 -8.23 13.86 8.84
C LYS A 99 -7.75 14.89 7.81
N VAL A 100 -6.81 14.53 6.93
CA VAL A 100 -6.19 15.47 5.99
C VAL A 100 -7.22 16.16 5.10
N GLY A 101 -8.21 15.42 4.61
CA GLY A 101 -9.25 15.96 3.73
C GLY A 101 -10.09 17.09 4.33
N ALA A 102 -10.12 17.21 5.66
CA ALA A 102 -10.88 18.24 6.37
C ALA A 102 -10.05 19.48 6.75
N LEU A 103 -8.72 19.45 6.57
CA LEU A 103 -7.83 20.53 7.00
C LEU A 103 -7.85 21.76 6.07
N TRP A 104 -8.11 21.55 4.78
CA TRP A 104 -8.08 22.61 3.78
C TRP A 104 -9.35 22.62 2.92
N SER A 105 -9.79 23.82 2.53
CA SER A 105 -10.90 24.02 1.58
C SER A 105 -10.41 24.17 0.14
N ALA A 106 -9.33 23.49 -0.21
CA ALA A 106 -8.77 23.48 -1.56
C ALA A 106 -9.38 22.34 -2.41
N PRO A 107 -9.42 22.46 -3.74
CA PRO A 107 -9.87 21.38 -4.60
C PRO A 107 -8.99 20.13 -4.45
N ILE A 108 -9.65 18.97 -4.37
CA ILE A 108 -8.98 17.67 -4.19
C ILE A 108 -8.73 17.07 -5.58
N PHE A 109 -7.46 16.81 -5.87
CA PHE A 109 -7.01 16.01 -7.00
C PHE A 109 -6.56 14.64 -6.50
N ASN A 110 -6.91 13.58 -7.23
CA ASN A 110 -6.46 12.24 -6.89
C ASN A 110 -5.78 11.58 -8.08
N ILE A 111 -4.58 11.05 -7.85
CA ILE A 111 -3.87 10.16 -8.78
C ILE A 111 -3.86 8.78 -8.15
N ASP A 112 -4.45 7.80 -8.82
CA ASP A 112 -4.66 6.47 -8.24
C ASP A 112 -4.69 5.38 -9.32
N HIS A 113 -4.39 4.14 -8.90
CA HIS A 113 -4.46 2.95 -9.73
C HIS A 113 -5.51 1.93 -9.26
N HIS A 114 -6.15 2.15 -8.12
CA HIS A 114 -7.10 1.20 -7.54
C HIS A 114 -8.39 1.10 -8.35
N ILE A 115 -8.77 -0.12 -8.77
CA ILE A 115 -10.06 -0.41 -9.43
C ILE A 115 -11.24 -0.04 -8.52
N SER A 116 -11.05 -0.16 -7.20
CA SER A 116 -12.06 0.14 -6.17
C SER A 116 -12.18 1.62 -5.81
N ASN A 117 -11.54 2.53 -6.57
CA ASN A 117 -11.62 3.96 -6.29
C ASN A 117 -13.08 4.45 -6.33
N THR A 118 -13.51 5.10 -5.24
CA THR A 118 -14.88 5.61 -5.09
C THR A 118 -15.12 6.95 -5.80
N GLU A 119 -14.13 7.44 -6.53
CA GLU A 119 -14.17 8.70 -7.27
C GLU A 119 -14.47 9.92 -6.37
N PHE A 120 -13.96 9.94 -5.14
CA PHE A 120 -14.28 10.92 -4.10
C PHE A 120 -13.73 12.33 -4.37
N ALA A 121 -12.65 12.45 -5.16
CA ALA A 121 -11.97 13.70 -5.42
C ALA A 121 -12.72 14.58 -6.43
N ASP A 122 -12.51 15.89 -6.41
CA ASP A 122 -13.05 16.81 -7.41
C ASP A 122 -12.53 16.49 -8.81
N HIS A 123 -11.25 16.12 -8.88
CA HIS A 123 -10.53 15.76 -10.11
C HIS A 123 -9.78 14.45 -9.93
N LEU A 124 -10.09 13.46 -10.78
CA LEU A 124 -9.53 12.10 -10.68
C LEU A 124 -8.74 11.73 -11.92
N TYR A 125 -7.45 11.41 -11.74
CA TYR A 125 -6.60 10.75 -12.73
C TYR A 125 -6.37 9.29 -12.34
N LEU A 126 -7.23 8.40 -12.84
CA LEU A 126 -7.26 6.98 -12.50
C LEU A 126 -6.68 6.13 -13.62
N LYS A 127 -5.77 5.21 -13.25
CA LYS A 127 -5.08 4.27 -14.15
C LYS A 127 -5.11 2.83 -13.61
N PRO A 128 -6.24 2.13 -13.70
CA PRO A 128 -6.36 0.78 -13.13
C PRO A 128 -5.48 -0.28 -13.81
N ASP A 129 -4.95 0.02 -15.00
CA ASP A 129 -4.05 -0.86 -15.76
C ASP A 129 -2.58 -0.73 -15.32
N PHE A 130 -2.28 0.21 -14.42
CA PHE A 130 -0.95 0.41 -13.86
C PHE A 130 -0.81 -0.39 -12.57
N ALA A 131 0.37 -0.95 -12.34
CA ALA A 131 0.62 -1.80 -11.18
C ALA A 131 0.72 -1.01 -9.87
N ALA A 132 1.02 0.30 -9.94
CA ALA A 132 1.33 1.15 -8.80
C ALA A 132 1.08 2.62 -9.15
N THR A 133 0.81 3.45 -8.16
CA THR A 133 0.80 4.92 -8.31
C THR A 133 2.18 5.45 -8.69
N GLY A 134 3.27 4.83 -8.20
CA GLY A 134 4.64 5.15 -8.62
C GLY A 134 4.90 4.90 -10.09
N GLU A 135 4.26 3.90 -10.70
CA GLU A 135 4.29 3.68 -12.14
C GLU A 135 3.62 4.85 -12.88
N ILE A 136 2.48 5.34 -12.36
CA ILE A 136 1.79 6.52 -12.93
C ILE A 136 2.69 7.75 -12.85
N VAL A 137 3.27 8.05 -11.69
CA VAL A 137 4.15 9.21 -11.49
C VAL A 137 5.37 9.15 -12.43
N THR A 138 5.96 7.96 -12.60
CA THR A 138 7.07 7.75 -13.54
C THR A 138 6.65 8.05 -14.98
N ASP A 139 5.46 7.58 -15.40
CA ASP A 139 4.92 7.84 -16.74
C ASP A 139 4.57 9.32 -16.96
N LEU A 140 4.05 10.00 -15.92
CA LEU A 140 3.79 11.43 -15.95
C LEU A 140 5.09 12.23 -16.17
N CYS A 141 6.13 11.94 -15.36
CA CYS A 141 7.44 12.58 -15.53
C CYS A 141 7.99 12.38 -16.95
N ARG A 142 7.90 11.16 -17.48
CA ARG A 142 8.30 10.84 -18.85
C ARG A 142 7.52 11.68 -19.88
N LYS A 143 6.20 11.72 -19.78
CA LYS A 143 5.33 12.41 -20.75
C LYS A 143 5.47 13.93 -20.73
N TRP A 144 5.76 14.48 -19.55
CA TRP A 144 5.96 15.92 -19.36
C TRP A 144 7.42 16.34 -19.55
N ASN A 145 8.33 15.40 -19.85
CA ASN A 145 9.77 15.62 -19.94
C ASN A 145 10.36 16.20 -18.64
N TRP A 146 9.81 15.82 -17.49
CA TRP A 146 10.39 16.16 -16.20
C TRP A 146 11.54 15.20 -15.90
N PRO A 147 12.71 15.70 -15.51
CA PRO A 147 13.85 14.84 -15.21
C PRO A 147 13.58 13.99 -13.99
N ILE A 148 13.90 12.70 -14.08
CA ILE A 148 13.89 11.80 -12.93
C ILE A 148 15.31 11.80 -12.36
N THR A 149 15.45 12.28 -11.12
CA THR A 149 16.72 12.28 -10.38
C THR A 149 17.00 10.89 -9.80
N GLU A 150 18.20 10.64 -9.28
CA GLU A 150 18.53 9.38 -8.59
C GLU A 150 17.62 9.13 -7.37
N SER A 151 17.31 10.18 -6.59
CA SER A 151 16.40 10.06 -5.43
C SER A 151 14.97 9.74 -5.86
N MET A 152 14.46 10.42 -6.88
CA MET A 152 13.14 10.09 -7.46
C MET A 152 13.13 8.67 -8.02
N GLY A 153 14.16 8.26 -8.77
CA GLY A 153 14.29 6.93 -9.32
C GLY A 153 14.27 5.86 -8.22
N THR A 154 14.97 6.09 -7.11
CA THR A 154 14.98 5.18 -5.95
C THR A 154 13.59 5.05 -5.34
N ALA A 155 12.89 6.17 -5.10
CA ALA A 155 11.56 6.19 -4.51
C ALA A 155 10.51 5.53 -5.43
N LEU A 156 10.52 5.86 -6.72
CA LEU A 156 9.60 5.31 -7.72
C LEU A 156 9.86 3.82 -7.99
N TYR A 157 11.13 3.39 -8.03
CA TYR A 157 11.43 1.96 -8.14
C TYR A 157 10.87 1.20 -6.94
N MET A 158 11.09 1.70 -5.72
CA MET A 158 10.53 1.08 -4.51
C MET A 158 9.00 1.02 -4.58
N ALA A 159 8.34 2.12 -4.94
CA ALA A 159 6.89 2.19 -5.09
C ALA A 159 6.37 1.08 -6.03
N ILE A 160 6.91 1.03 -7.25
CA ILE A 160 6.53 0.03 -8.26
C ILE A 160 6.82 -1.40 -7.76
N ALA A 161 8.03 -1.63 -7.22
CA ALA A 161 8.47 -2.96 -6.83
C ALA A 161 7.64 -3.53 -5.67
N THR A 162 7.31 -2.72 -4.67
CA THR A 162 6.54 -3.18 -3.51
C THR A 162 5.11 -3.55 -3.91
N ASP A 163 4.43 -2.77 -4.72
CA ASP A 163 3.04 -2.99 -5.08
C ASP A 163 2.83 -4.12 -6.09
N CYS A 164 3.85 -4.43 -6.90
CA CYS A 164 3.85 -5.59 -7.79
C CYS A 164 4.59 -6.82 -7.21
N GLY A 165 4.87 -6.82 -5.88
CA GLY A 165 5.52 -7.92 -5.18
C GLY A 165 6.90 -8.24 -5.73
N PHE A 166 7.73 -7.22 -5.99
CA PHE A 166 9.02 -7.34 -6.67
C PHE A 166 8.89 -8.09 -8.01
N PHE A 167 7.89 -7.66 -8.82
CA PHE A 167 7.59 -8.15 -10.15
C PHE A 167 7.10 -9.61 -10.22
N LYS A 168 6.60 -10.15 -9.11
CA LYS A 168 6.06 -11.51 -9.01
C LYS A 168 4.55 -11.59 -9.20
N PHE A 169 3.83 -10.46 -9.01
CA PHE A 169 2.37 -10.47 -9.06
C PHE A 169 1.84 -10.28 -10.48
N SER A 170 0.58 -10.67 -10.69
CA SER A 170 -0.09 -10.64 -12.00
C SER A 170 -0.36 -9.23 -12.54
N ASN A 171 -0.27 -8.18 -11.71
CA ASN A 171 -0.34 -6.79 -12.13
C ASN A 171 0.96 -6.29 -12.78
N THR A 172 2.05 -7.06 -12.74
CA THR A 172 3.29 -6.76 -13.46
C THR A 172 3.07 -6.85 -14.97
N THR A 173 3.18 -5.73 -15.68
CA THR A 173 3.03 -5.62 -17.13
C THR A 173 4.36 -5.25 -17.80
N ALA A 174 4.38 -5.25 -19.13
CA ALA A 174 5.53 -4.74 -19.87
C ALA A 174 5.78 -3.25 -19.56
N ASN A 175 4.72 -2.45 -19.40
CA ASN A 175 4.83 -1.04 -19.02
C ASN A 175 5.43 -0.88 -17.61
N THR A 176 5.01 -1.72 -16.66
CA THR A 176 5.57 -1.74 -15.28
C THR A 176 7.09 -1.94 -15.31
N LEU A 177 7.56 -2.93 -16.10
CA LEU A 177 8.99 -3.19 -16.25
C LEU A 177 9.73 -2.05 -16.99
N GLU A 178 9.08 -1.42 -17.99
CA GLU A 178 9.66 -0.26 -18.67
C GLU A 178 9.82 0.93 -17.72
N MET A 179 8.82 1.23 -16.88
CA MET A 179 8.91 2.32 -15.91
C MET A 179 9.96 2.02 -14.83
N ALA A 180 10.03 0.79 -14.35
CA ALA A 180 11.08 0.37 -13.42
C ALA A 180 12.49 0.51 -14.04
N ALA A 181 12.65 0.15 -15.32
CA ALA A 181 13.92 0.32 -16.04
C ALA A 181 14.34 1.80 -16.12
N LYS A 182 13.39 2.73 -16.27
CA LYS A 182 13.68 4.18 -16.25
C LYS A 182 14.17 4.63 -14.88
N CYS A 183 13.59 4.13 -13.82
CA CYS A 183 14.05 4.40 -12.46
C CYS A 183 15.49 3.91 -12.24
N VAL A 184 15.82 2.71 -12.73
CA VAL A 184 17.18 2.16 -12.67
C VAL A 184 18.15 3.00 -13.52
N ALA A 185 17.72 3.42 -14.72
CA ALA A 185 18.53 4.30 -15.58
C ALA A 185 18.79 5.67 -14.93
N ALA A 186 17.89 6.15 -14.06
CA ALA A 186 18.07 7.35 -13.25
C ALA A 186 19.00 7.17 -12.04
N GLY A 187 19.39 5.93 -11.70
CA GLY A 187 20.31 5.62 -10.62
C GLY A 187 19.76 4.78 -9.48
N ALA A 188 18.49 4.37 -9.53
CA ALA A 188 17.95 3.43 -8.54
C ALA A 188 18.76 2.12 -8.52
N ARG A 189 19.01 1.63 -7.32
CA ARG A 189 19.77 0.39 -7.09
C ARG A 189 18.83 -0.70 -6.54
N PRO A 190 18.27 -1.57 -7.39
CA PRO A 190 17.30 -2.58 -7.00
C PRO A 190 17.72 -3.46 -5.82
N ASN A 191 18.99 -3.88 -5.81
CA ASN A 191 19.53 -4.72 -4.73
C ASN A 191 19.53 -3.98 -3.38
N VAL A 192 19.93 -2.71 -3.34
CA VAL A 192 19.95 -1.93 -2.10
C VAL A 192 18.53 -1.69 -1.59
N ILE A 193 17.60 -1.38 -2.49
CA ILE A 193 16.18 -1.17 -2.14
C ILE A 193 15.58 -2.46 -1.59
N SER A 194 15.77 -3.58 -2.27
CA SER A 194 15.27 -4.89 -1.85
C SER A 194 15.86 -5.30 -0.49
N GLU A 195 17.17 -5.22 -0.32
CA GLU A 195 17.86 -5.53 0.94
C GLU A 195 17.34 -4.66 2.10
N THR A 196 17.03 -3.38 1.83
CA THR A 196 16.50 -2.47 2.87
C THR A 196 15.05 -2.81 3.23
N ILE A 197 14.19 -3.04 2.24
CA ILE A 197 12.76 -3.29 2.46
C ILE A 197 12.50 -4.68 3.03
N GLU A 198 13.30 -5.68 2.61
CA GLU A 198 13.16 -7.07 3.04
C GLU A 198 13.99 -7.39 4.31
N ALA A 199 14.73 -6.41 4.84
CA ALA A 199 15.50 -6.60 6.05
C ALA A 199 14.62 -6.98 7.24
N VAL A 200 15.01 -8.03 7.93
CA VAL A 200 14.34 -8.48 9.15
C VAL A 200 15.32 -8.54 10.31
N SER A 201 14.89 -8.13 11.49
CA SER A 201 15.73 -8.27 12.69
C SER A 201 15.85 -9.73 13.12
N ALA A 202 16.92 -10.06 13.88
CA ALA A 202 17.06 -11.40 14.44
C ALA A 202 15.89 -11.78 15.37
N SER A 203 15.36 -10.82 16.13
CA SER A 203 14.17 -11.02 16.97
C SER A 203 12.92 -11.32 16.14
N ARG A 204 12.73 -10.63 15.00
CA ARG A 204 11.64 -10.92 14.07
C ARG A 204 11.79 -12.30 13.45
N LEU A 205 13.00 -12.71 13.09
CA LEU A 205 13.26 -14.05 12.56
C LEU A 205 12.94 -15.15 13.56
N GLU A 206 13.27 -14.95 14.85
CA GLU A 206 12.91 -15.91 15.92
C GLU A 206 11.39 -16.00 16.10
N LEU A 207 10.67 -14.88 15.99
CA LEU A 207 9.21 -14.87 16.00
C LEU A 207 8.63 -15.60 14.79
N ILE A 208 9.17 -15.36 13.58
CA ILE A 208 8.76 -16.08 12.36
C ILE A 208 8.90 -17.58 12.56
N LYS A 209 10.02 -18.03 13.14
CA LYS A 209 10.24 -19.45 13.45
C LYS A 209 9.17 -20.02 14.40
N GLN A 210 8.76 -19.28 15.44
CA GLN A 210 7.68 -19.69 16.33
C GLN A 210 6.33 -19.74 15.61
N VAL A 211 6.02 -18.74 14.82
CA VAL A 211 4.77 -18.66 14.03
C VAL A 211 4.71 -19.80 13.00
N MET A 212 5.83 -20.14 12.35
CA MET A 212 5.90 -21.28 11.42
C MET A 212 5.55 -22.63 12.09
N GLN A 213 5.75 -22.79 13.39
CA GLN A 213 5.36 -23.98 14.12
C GLN A 213 3.85 -24.13 14.30
N THR A 214 3.07 -23.08 14.04
CA THR A 214 1.60 -23.11 14.10
C THR A 214 0.95 -23.54 12.80
N ILE A 215 1.74 -23.82 11.76
CA ILE A 215 1.20 -24.22 10.46
C ILE A 215 0.54 -25.60 10.58
N GLU A 216 -0.71 -25.64 10.16
CA GLU A 216 -1.49 -26.88 10.09
C GLU A 216 -2.13 -27.03 8.71
N PHE A 217 -2.26 -28.28 8.25
CA PHE A 217 -2.85 -28.62 6.97
C PHE A 217 -4.14 -29.42 7.15
N TYR A 218 -5.12 -29.19 6.29
CA TYR A 218 -6.44 -29.79 6.33
C TYR A 218 -6.91 -30.21 4.93
N LYS A 219 -7.91 -31.11 4.88
CA LYS A 219 -8.56 -31.57 3.65
C LYS A 219 -7.56 -32.01 2.58
N ASN A 220 -6.71 -32.99 2.94
CA ASN A 220 -5.63 -33.50 2.07
C ASN A 220 -4.66 -32.39 1.60
N ASP A 221 -4.26 -31.52 2.54
CA ASP A 221 -3.30 -30.43 2.36
C ASP A 221 -3.76 -29.32 1.40
N THR A 222 -5.06 -29.27 1.07
CA THR A 222 -5.60 -28.20 0.21
C THR A 222 -5.91 -26.92 0.99
N ILE A 223 -6.02 -26.99 2.32
CA ILE A 223 -6.19 -25.83 3.20
C ILE A 223 -5.01 -25.79 4.15
N ALA A 224 -4.38 -24.63 4.28
CA ALA A 224 -3.35 -24.39 5.29
C ALA A 224 -3.72 -23.20 6.17
N THR A 225 -3.44 -23.33 7.47
CA THR A 225 -3.61 -22.25 8.45
C THR A 225 -2.28 -21.89 9.07
N ILE A 226 -2.14 -20.62 9.46
CA ILE A 226 -1.03 -20.08 10.25
C ILE A 226 -1.59 -19.11 11.28
N GLU A 227 -1.07 -19.12 12.50
CA GLU A 227 -1.64 -18.42 13.63
C GLU A 227 -0.69 -17.40 14.23
N LEU A 228 -1.21 -16.20 14.49
CA LEU A 228 -0.56 -15.17 15.31
C LEU A 228 -1.33 -15.03 16.61
N ASN A 229 -0.75 -15.53 17.69
CA ASN A 229 -1.29 -15.34 19.03
C ASN A 229 -1.13 -13.88 19.50
N ARG A 230 -1.65 -13.52 20.66
CA ARG A 230 -1.61 -12.15 21.18
C ARG A 230 -0.18 -11.63 21.41
N GLU A 231 0.74 -12.50 21.82
CA GLU A 231 2.15 -12.12 22.01
C GLU A 231 2.80 -11.77 20.66
N ALA A 232 2.60 -12.61 19.64
CA ALA A 232 3.06 -12.34 18.28
C ALA A 232 2.45 -11.06 17.72
N MET A 233 1.16 -10.81 17.94
CA MET A 233 0.48 -9.58 17.52
C MET A 233 1.03 -8.34 18.22
N THR A 234 1.41 -8.43 19.50
CA THR A 234 2.01 -7.32 20.23
C THR A 234 3.40 -6.94 19.66
N ILE A 235 4.17 -7.92 19.21
CA ILE A 235 5.51 -7.71 18.65
C ILE A 235 5.43 -7.23 17.19
N LEU A 236 4.53 -7.82 16.39
CA LEU A 236 4.41 -7.53 14.97
C LEU A 236 3.57 -6.27 14.68
N GLY A 237 2.65 -5.92 15.57
CA GLY A 237 1.66 -4.88 15.30
C GLY A 237 0.85 -5.22 14.04
N ASP A 238 0.77 -4.26 13.12
CA ASP A 238 0.12 -4.45 11.82
C ASP A 238 1.02 -5.10 10.76
N ASP A 239 2.33 -5.28 11.04
CA ASP A 239 3.30 -5.88 10.11
C ASP A 239 3.17 -7.41 10.08
N THR A 240 2.02 -7.88 9.62
CA THR A 240 1.67 -9.30 9.50
C THR A 240 1.65 -9.79 8.05
N ASP A 241 1.99 -8.92 7.11
CA ASP A 241 2.03 -9.26 5.70
C ASP A 241 3.14 -10.29 5.42
N GLY A 242 2.90 -11.15 4.45
CA GLY A 242 3.83 -12.21 4.07
C GLY A 242 3.60 -13.55 4.76
N PHE A 243 3.05 -13.61 5.98
CA PHE A 243 2.80 -14.90 6.65
C PHE A 243 1.81 -15.77 5.87
N VAL A 244 0.73 -15.20 5.36
CA VAL A 244 -0.25 -15.94 4.57
C VAL A 244 0.32 -16.42 3.24
N ASP A 245 1.26 -15.67 2.65
CA ASP A 245 1.89 -16.04 1.38
C ASP A 245 2.87 -17.20 1.53
N ILE A 246 3.50 -17.36 2.70
CA ILE A 246 4.36 -18.53 3.00
C ILE A 246 3.57 -19.82 2.78
N ILE A 247 2.40 -19.95 3.40
CA ILE A 247 1.58 -21.14 3.31
C ILE A 247 0.81 -21.24 1.97
N ARG A 248 0.46 -20.11 1.36
CA ARG A 248 -0.15 -20.08 0.02
C ARG A 248 0.79 -20.64 -1.06
N ASN A 249 2.10 -20.49 -0.90
CA ASN A 249 3.09 -20.95 -1.88
C ASN A 249 3.31 -22.48 -1.84
N VAL A 250 2.76 -23.20 -0.86
CA VAL A 250 2.76 -24.66 -0.88
C VAL A 250 1.92 -25.16 -2.07
N ASP A 251 2.42 -26.07 -2.86
CA ASP A 251 1.86 -26.48 -4.15
C ASP A 251 0.45 -27.07 -4.04
N THR A 252 0.19 -27.88 -3.01
CA THR A 252 -1.09 -28.53 -2.74
C THR A 252 -2.15 -27.56 -2.16
N VAL A 253 -1.74 -26.41 -1.60
CA VAL A 253 -2.64 -25.49 -0.90
C VAL A 253 -3.43 -24.64 -1.89
N ASP A 254 -4.75 -24.78 -1.85
CA ASP A 254 -5.69 -23.92 -2.56
C ASP A 254 -6.14 -22.73 -1.71
N VAL A 255 -6.31 -22.92 -0.39
CA VAL A 255 -6.72 -21.86 0.53
C VAL A 255 -5.72 -21.72 1.67
N ALA A 256 -5.18 -20.52 1.82
CA ALA A 256 -4.30 -20.12 2.90
C ALA A 256 -5.04 -19.18 3.87
N ILE A 257 -4.99 -19.49 5.17
CA ILE A 257 -5.70 -18.77 6.23
C ILE A 257 -4.69 -18.27 7.28
N LEU A 258 -4.59 -16.96 7.42
CA LEU A 258 -3.88 -16.33 8.53
C LEU A 258 -4.90 -15.91 9.59
N LEU A 259 -4.76 -16.45 10.80
CA LEU A 259 -5.58 -16.13 11.96
C LEU A 259 -4.79 -15.24 12.93
N LYS A 260 -5.36 -14.12 13.34
CA LYS A 260 -4.74 -13.11 14.21
C LYS A 260 -5.59 -12.90 15.45
N ALA A 261 -5.05 -13.18 16.63
CA ALA A 261 -5.74 -12.96 17.91
C ALA A 261 -5.71 -11.46 18.26
N GLU A 262 -6.77 -10.72 17.96
CA GLU A 262 -6.90 -9.30 18.36
C GLU A 262 -7.32 -9.16 19.82
N ALA A 263 -8.21 -10.05 20.30
CA ALA A 263 -8.64 -10.14 21.69
C ALA A 263 -8.98 -11.60 22.04
N ASP A 264 -9.31 -11.88 23.29
CA ASP A 264 -9.61 -13.26 23.75
C ASP A 264 -10.75 -13.91 22.96
N ASN A 265 -11.76 -13.13 22.59
CA ASN A 265 -12.92 -13.57 21.80
C ASN A 265 -13.03 -12.79 20.48
N ARG A 266 -11.91 -12.44 19.87
CA ARG A 266 -11.92 -11.72 18.59
C ARG A 266 -10.72 -12.10 17.76
N THR A 267 -10.99 -12.75 16.64
CA THR A 267 -9.98 -13.22 15.69
C THR A 267 -10.16 -12.52 14.36
N ARG A 268 -9.14 -11.81 13.89
CA ARG A 268 -9.07 -11.26 12.54
C ARG A 268 -8.49 -12.30 11.61
N VAL A 269 -9.08 -12.44 10.43
CA VAL A 269 -8.74 -13.47 9.46
C VAL A 269 -8.34 -12.82 8.15
N SER A 270 -7.24 -13.29 7.56
CA SER A 270 -6.87 -12.99 6.20
C SER A 270 -6.87 -14.28 5.37
N LEU A 271 -7.56 -14.26 4.24
CA LEU A 271 -7.74 -15.39 3.34
C LEU A 271 -7.05 -15.12 2.01
N ARG A 272 -6.37 -16.13 1.48
CA ARG A 272 -5.81 -16.11 0.10
C ARG A 272 -6.17 -17.43 -0.57
N SER A 273 -6.38 -17.41 -1.89
CA SER A 273 -6.65 -18.66 -2.62
C SER A 273 -6.00 -18.69 -4.01
N LYS A 274 -5.86 -19.92 -4.54
CA LYS A 274 -5.48 -20.19 -5.93
C LYS A 274 -6.71 -20.51 -6.81
N GLY A 275 -7.76 -21.11 -6.24
CA GLY A 275 -8.90 -21.63 -6.97
C GLY A 275 -10.26 -21.19 -6.40
N ILE A 276 -10.41 -21.16 -5.10
CA ILE A 276 -11.68 -20.98 -4.38
C ILE A 276 -12.02 -19.48 -4.22
N ASP A 277 -13.31 -19.14 -4.25
CA ASP A 277 -13.79 -17.80 -3.93
C ASP A 277 -13.78 -17.56 -2.41
N VAL A 278 -12.69 -16.98 -1.92
CA VAL A 278 -12.54 -16.65 -0.49
C VAL A 278 -13.32 -15.40 -0.07
N ASN A 279 -13.83 -14.61 -1.03
CA ASN A 279 -14.74 -13.53 -0.70
C ASN A 279 -16.10 -14.09 -0.21
N ALA A 280 -16.60 -15.16 -0.82
CA ALA A 280 -17.80 -15.83 -0.35
C ALA A 280 -17.62 -16.38 1.07
N VAL A 281 -16.45 -16.97 1.39
CA VAL A 281 -16.10 -17.43 2.74
C VAL A 281 -16.07 -16.26 3.73
N ALA A 282 -15.35 -15.18 3.41
CA ALA A 282 -15.28 -14.02 4.28
C ALA A 282 -16.66 -13.36 4.52
N SER A 283 -17.49 -13.29 3.49
CA SER A 283 -18.84 -12.73 3.57
C SER A 283 -19.76 -13.51 4.51
N HIS A 284 -19.58 -14.83 4.63
CA HIS A 284 -20.30 -15.66 5.61
C HIS A 284 -20.09 -15.19 7.06
N PHE A 285 -18.92 -14.60 7.35
CA PHE A 285 -18.56 -14.02 8.65
C PHE A 285 -18.66 -12.49 8.68
N GLY A 286 -19.42 -11.89 7.75
CA GLY A 286 -19.62 -10.43 7.72
C GLY A 286 -18.41 -9.64 7.22
N GLY A 287 -17.44 -10.29 6.60
CA GLY A 287 -16.29 -9.69 5.95
C GLY A 287 -16.46 -9.53 4.45
N GLY A 288 -15.34 -9.40 3.72
CA GLY A 288 -15.35 -9.27 2.27
C GLY A 288 -13.96 -9.10 1.67
N GLY A 289 -13.92 -8.85 0.37
CA GLY A 289 -12.69 -8.65 -0.39
C GLY A 289 -12.85 -9.04 -1.86
N HIS A 290 -11.81 -9.66 -2.40
CA HIS A 290 -11.78 -10.18 -3.77
C HIS A 290 -11.85 -11.72 -3.77
N ILE A 291 -12.16 -12.30 -4.93
CA ILE A 291 -12.24 -13.76 -5.12
C ILE A 291 -10.99 -14.49 -4.58
N ARG A 292 -9.79 -13.89 -4.74
CA ARG A 292 -8.50 -14.50 -4.35
C ARG A 292 -7.91 -13.96 -3.06
N ALA A 293 -8.46 -12.89 -2.50
CA ALA A 293 -7.95 -12.22 -1.31
C ALA A 293 -9.09 -11.56 -0.55
N ALA A 294 -9.41 -12.04 0.62
CA ALA A 294 -10.49 -11.52 1.44
C ALA A 294 -10.12 -11.55 2.93
N GLY A 295 -10.91 -10.89 3.75
CA GLY A 295 -10.73 -10.88 5.19
C GLY A 295 -12.04 -10.70 5.94
N CYS A 296 -12.07 -11.19 7.17
CA CYS A 296 -13.18 -11.01 8.08
C CYS A 296 -12.69 -10.89 9.52
N THR A 297 -13.59 -10.52 10.42
CA THR A 297 -13.36 -10.59 11.86
C THR A 297 -14.42 -11.49 12.47
N ILE A 298 -13.98 -12.52 13.20
CA ILE A 298 -14.85 -13.49 13.84
C ILE A 298 -14.81 -13.24 15.36
N ASN A 299 -15.97 -13.04 15.97
CA ASN A 299 -16.07 -12.81 17.42
C ASN A 299 -16.05 -14.14 18.20
N LEU A 300 -14.94 -14.87 18.04
CA LEU A 300 -14.64 -16.15 18.70
C LEU A 300 -13.14 -16.17 19.04
N PRO A 301 -12.75 -17.01 20.04
CA PRO A 301 -11.35 -17.36 20.27
C PRO A 301 -10.72 -17.95 19.02
N LEU A 302 -9.40 -17.82 18.89
CA LEU A 302 -8.64 -18.18 17.67
C LEU A 302 -8.93 -19.62 17.21
N GLN A 303 -8.93 -20.60 18.11
CA GLN A 303 -9.14 -22.01 17.76
C GLN A 303 -10.59 -22.30 17.30
N GLU A 304 -11.57 -21.65 17.94
CA GLU A 304 -12.98 -21.78 17.53
C GLU A 304 -13.23 -21.09 16.18
N ALA A 305 -12.63 -19.92 15.94
CA ALA A 305 -12.68 -19.25 14.67
C ALA A 305 -12.04 -20.06 13.53
N LYS A 306 -10.89 -20.71 13.81
CA LYS A 306 -10.23 -21.63 12.88
C LYS A 306 -11.16 -22.78 12.48
N GLN A 307 -11.76 -23.45 13.49
CA GLN A 307 -12.67 -24.57 13.24
C GLN A 307 -13.87 -24.16 12.40
N ALA A 308 -14.51 -23.04 12.72
CA ALA A 308 -15.64 -22.50 11.98
C ALA A 308 -15.29 -22.20 10.51
N LEU A 309 -14.09 -21.67 10.23
CA LEU A 309 -13.63 -21.42 8.87
C LEU A 309 -13.43 -22.72 8.06
N ILE A 310 -12.79 -23.73 8.67
CA ILE A 310 -12.51 -25.01 8.00
C ILE A 310 -13.81 -25.76 7.66
N GLU A 311 -14.88 -25.58 8.45
CA GLU A 311 -16.20 -26.16 8.19
C GLU A 311 -16.93 -25.51 7.01
N VAL A 312 -16.69 -24.20 6.78
CA VAL A 312 -17.34 -23.45 5.69
C VAL A 312 -16.62 -23.63 4.35
N ILE A 313 -15.31 -23.85 4.35
CA ILE A 313 -14.50 -24.08 3.14
C ILE A 313 -14.65 -25.55 2.70
#